data_9ef2c70370baab6d2a53c961a9db41fb
#
_entry.id   9ef2c70370baab6d2a53c961a9db41fb
#
_cell.length_a   1.000
_cell.length_b   1.000
_cell.length_c   1.000
_cell.angle_alpha   90.00
_cell.angle_beta   90.00
_cell.angle_gamma   90.00
#
_symmetry.space_group_name_H-M   'P 1'
#
loop_
_entity.id
_entity.type
_entity.pdbx_description
1 polymer ?
#
loop_
_entity_poly.entity_id
_entity_poly.type
_entity_poly.pdbx_seq_one_letter_code
_entity_poly.pdbx_strand_id
1 'polypeptide(L)'
;MDIIRELWYGNVAPFEQCTRSNKQLKELLKLVARNKEELDGTLTGKQKEILEKFEENMNEMHGIAERDAFSYGSRLGVQLMAEAFLQPIIEKTHSCSEEHGYEANYYKIIKIDYDKSPM
;
A
#
# COMPACT_ATOMS: atom_id res chain seq x y z
N MET A 1 -9.54 14.53 -21.41
CA MET A 1 -8.74 14.91 -20.22
C MET A 1 -7.27 14.76 -20.55
N ASP A 2 -6.53 15.82 -20.43
CA ASP A 2 -5.09 15.78 -20.67
C ASP A 2 -4.37 15.47 -19.34
N ILE A 3 -4.11 14.20 -19.09
CA ILE A 3 -3.49 13.70 -17.84
C ILE A 3 -2.10 14.27 -17.61
N ILE A 4 -1.35 14.51 -18.67
CA ILE A 4 0.01 15.07 -18.60
C ILE A 4 -0.04 16.50 -18.07
N ARG A 5 -0.98 17.28 -18.56
CA ARG A 5 -1.22 18.64 -18.11
C ARG A 5 -1.66 18.68 -16.64
N GLU A 6 -2.57 17.81 -16.26
CA GLU A 6 -3.03 17.70 -14.87
C GLU A 6 -1.91 17.29 -13.92
N LEU A 7 -1.04 16.37 -14.35
CA LEU A 7 0.18 16.02 -13.62
C LEU A 7 1.12 17.21 -13.43
N TRP A 8 1.34 17.97 -14.53
CA TRP A 8 2.21 19.14 -14.50
C TRP A 8 1.74 20.18 -13.47
N TYR A 9 0.46 20.42 -13.41
CA TYR A 9 -0.13 21.39 -12.47
C TYR A 9 -0.32 20.82 -11.05
N GLY A 10 0.05 19.57 -10.79
CA GLY A 10 -0.10 18.95 -9.49
C GLY A 10 -1.53 18.60 -9.11
N ASN A 11 -2.42 18.53 -10.09
CA ASN A 11 -3.84 18.21 -9.87
C ASN A 11 -4.10 16.72 -9.74
N VAL A 12 -3.11 15.88 -10.01
CA VAL A 12 -3.21 14.43 -9.83
C VAL A 12 -2.58 14.06 -8.52
N ALA A 13 -3.40 13.75 -7.53
CA ALA A 13 -3.01 13.28 -6.23
C ALA A 13 -3.63 11.88 -6.01
N PRO A 14 -2.94 10.80 -6.43
CA PRO A 14 -3.51 9.45 -6.44
C PRO A 14 -4.02 9.00 -5.08
N PHE A 15 -3.29 9.28 -4.02
CA PHE A 15 -3.68 8.94 -2.67
C PHE A 15 -4.99 9.61 -2.26
N GLU A 16 -5.09 10.92 -2.44
CA GLU A 16 -6.30 11.67 -2.10
C GLU A 16 -7.50 11.25 -2.94
N GLN A 17 -7.29 11.00 -4.22
CA GLN A 17 -8.36 10.57 -5.12
C GLN A 17 -8.88 9.18 -4.78
N CYS A 18 -8.00 8.25 -4.42
CA CYS A 18 -8.38 6.91 -4.02
C CYS A 18 -9.10 6.89 -2.66
N THR A 19 -8.71 7.74 -1.73
CA THR A 19 -9.29 7.76 -0.38
C THR A 19 -10.59 8.53 -0.31
N ARG A 20 -10.73 9.59 -1.11
CA ARG A 20 -11.88 10.51 -1.06
C ARG A 20 -13.23 9.85 -1.34
N SER A 21 -13.26 8.88 -2.25
CA SER A 21 -14.48 8.20 -2.68
C SER A 21 -14.73 6.86 -2.00
N ASN A 22 -13.80 6.38 -1.18
CA ASN A 22 -13.90 5.07 -0.56
C ASN A 22 -14.68 5.13 0.75
N LYS A 23 -15.96 4.73 0.70
CA LYS A 23 -16.83 4.72 1.87
C LYS A 23 -16.37 3.76 2.97
N GLN A 24 -15.91 2.58 2.58
CA GLN A 24 -15.41 1.58 3.53
C GLN A 24 -14.19 2.09 4.29
N LEU A 25 -13.27 2.76 3.61
CA LEU A 25 -12.12 3.37 4.25
C LEU A 25 -12.53 4.46 5.25
N LYS A 26 -13.47 5.32 4.86
CA LYS A 26 -14.00 6.38 5.75
C LYS A 26 -14.64 5.81 7.01
N GLU A 27 -15.41 4.74 6.88
CA GLU A 27 -16.03 4.07 8.04
C GLU A 27 -14.97 3.47 8.97
N LEU A 28 -13.96 2.82 8.42
CA LEU A 28 -12.83 2.28 9.20
C LEU A 28 -12.04 3.39 9.90
N LEU A 29 -11.81 4.52 9.23
CA LEU A 29 -11.12 5.66 9.84
C LEU A 29 -11.90 6.23 11.04
N LYS A 30 -13.21 6.29 10.96
CA LYS A 30 -14.05 6.69 12.09
C LYS A 30 -13.95 5.72 13.26
N LEU A 31 -13.96 4.41 12.98
CA LEU A 31 -13.79 3.38 14.00
C LEU A 31 -12.40 3.44 14.66
N VAL A 32 -11.35 3.64 13.87
CA VAL A 32 -9.98 3.80 14.38
C VAL A 32 -9.88 5.02 15.29
N ALA A 33 -10.43 6.16 14.88
CA ALA A 33 -10.43 7.38 15.68
C ALA A 33 -11.18 7.19 17.00
N ARG A 34 -12.34 6.55 16.96
CA ARG A 34 -13.14 6.25 18.14
C ARG A 34 -12.42 5.32 19.11
N ASN A 35 -11.85 4.23 18.59
CA ASN A 35 -11.13 3.25 19.41
C ASN A 35 -9.88 3.88 20.04
N LYS A 36 -9.20 4.74 19.31
CA LYS A 36 -8.06 5.50 19.83
C LYS A 36 -8.46 6.41 20.98
N GLU A 37 -9.54 7.18 20.81
CA GLU A 37 -10.05 8.07 21.85
C GLU A 37 -10.42 7.30 23.13
N GLU A 38 -11.09 6.17 22.98
CA GLU A 38 -11.42 5.29 24.08
C GLU A 38 -10.18 4.73 24.78
N LEU A 39 -9.19 4.28 24.01
CA LEU A 39 -7.94 3.78 24.53
C LEU A 39 -7.14 4.87 25.28
N ASP A 40 -7.04 6.07 24.72
CA ASP A 40 -6.35 7.20 25.32
C ASP A 40 -6.92 7.56 26.71
N GLY A 41 -8.23 7.39 26.90
CA GLY A 41 -8.88 7.59 28.17
C GLY A 41 -8.49 6.61 29.27
N THR A 42 -7.92 5.46 28.91
CA THR A 42 -7.55 4.38 29.84
C THR A 42 -6.05 4.29 30.11
N LEU A 43 -5.23 4.98 29.32
CA LEU A 43 -3.77 4.86 29.39
C LEU A 43 -3.15 5.84 30.37
N THR A 44 -2.02 5.41 31.00
CA THR A 44 -1.13 6.30 31.77
C THR A 44 -0.29 7.16 30.82
N GLY A 45 0.37 8.20 31.36
CA GLY A 45 1.20 9.09 30.56
C GLY A 45 2.30 8.37 29.78
N LYS A 46 2.97 7.40 30.42
CA LYS A 46 4.02 6.61 29.77
C LYS A 46 3.47 5.69 28.68
N GLN A 47 2.32 5.09 28.92
CA GLN A 47 1.64 4.24 27.93
C GLN A 47 1.18 5.05 26.73
N LYS A 48 0.69 6.27 26.92
CA LYS A 48 0.36 7.19 25.83
C LYS A 48 1.56 7.53 24.97
N GLU A 49 2.69 7.81 25.60
CA GLU A 49 3.95 8.10 24.88
C GLU A 49 4.37 6.92 24.00
N ILE A 50 4.28 5.70 24.50
CA ILE A 50 4.59 4.50 23.72
C ILE A 50 3.60 4.33 22.56
N LEU A 51 2.32 4.57 22.81
CA LEU A 51 1.29 4.50 21.77
C LEU A 51 1.52 5.53 20.66
N GLU A 52 1.88 6.76 21.03
CA GLU A 52 2.20 7.81 20.05
C GLU A 52 3.38 7.41 19.16
N LYS A 53 4.44 6.89 19.75
CA LYS A 53 5.60 6.38 18.99
C LYS A 53 5.22 5.22 18.08
N PHE A 54 4.39 4.32 18.56
CA PHE A 54 3.86 3.22 17.75
C PHE A 54 3.06 3.73 16.55
N GLU A 55 2.18 4.71 16.75
CA GLU A 55 1.38 5.30 15.68
C GLU A 55 2.25 6.04 14.66
N GLU A 56 3.23 6.80 15.11
CA GLU A 56 4.18 7.48 14.23
C GLU A 56 4.92 6.48 13.34
N ASN A 57 5.44 5.41 13.93
CA ASN A 57 6.14 4.37 13.19
C ASN A 57 5.21 3.61 12.23
N MET A 58 3.97 3.33 12.65
CA MET A 58 2.97 2.71 11.78
C MET A 58 2.60 3.60 10.60
N ASN A 59 2.42 4.89 10.83
CA ASN A 59 2.11 5.85 9.78
C ASN A 59 3.26 5.98 8.78
N GLU A 60 4.49 6.02 9.27
CA GLU A 60 5.68 6.05 8.40
C GLU A 60 5.78 4.76 7.57
N MET A 61 5.60 3.60 8.20
CA MET A 61 5.61 2.31 7.51
C MET A 61 4.53 2.24 6.42
N HIS A 62 3.31 2.65 6.73
CA HIS A 62 2.22 2.68 5.76
C HIS A 62 2.50 3.64 4.60
N GLY A 63 3.04 4.82 4.89
CA GLY A 63 3.40 5.80 3.87
C GLY A 63 4.44 5.26 2.89
N ILE A 64 5.46 4.58 3.40
CA ILE A 64 6.48 3.93 2.56
C ILE A 64 5.86 2.81 1.72
N ALA A 65 5.06 1.93 2.34
CA ALA A 65 4.43 0.81 1.66
C ALA A 65 3.45 1.28 0.55
N GLU A 66 2.68 2.31 0.82
CA GLU A 66 1.74 2.88 -0.17
C GLU A 66 2.48 3.51 -1.35
N ARG A 67 3.53 4.27 -1.07
CA ARG A 67 4.39 4.86 -2.12
C ARG A 67 5.02 3.79 -2.99
N ASP A 68 5.57 2.76 -2.38
CA ASP A 68 6.24 1.69 -3.10
C ASP A 68 5.24 0.83 -3.89
N ALA A 69 4.07 0.57 -3.35
CA ALA A 69 2.99 -0.09 -4.07
C ALA A 69 2.52 0.70 -5.30
N PHE A 70 2.38 2.02 -5.16
CA PHE A 70 2.03 2.90 -6.27
C PHE A 70 3.12 2.89 -7.35
N SER A 71 4.38 3.00 -6.95
CA SER A 71 5.52 2.98 -7.88
C SER A 71 5.61 1.64 -8.62
N TYR A 72 5.45 0.54 -7.91
CA TYR A 72 5.44 -0.79 -8.49
C TYR A 72 4.28 -0.98 -9.48
N GLY A 73 3.07 -0.60 -9.08
CA GLY A 73 1.88 -0.69 -9.94
C GLY A 73 2.02 0.15 -11.21
N SER A 74 2.57 1.35 -11.10
CA SER A 74 2.82 2.23 -12.25
C SER A 74 3.83 1.62 -13.23
N ARG A 75 4.92 1.08 -12.73
CA ARG A 75 5.93 0.40 -13.56
C ARG A 75 5.37 -0.85 -14.21
N LEU A 76 4.64 -1.65 -13.45
CA LEU A 76 3.99 -2.85 -13.98
C LEU A 76 3.00 -2.52 -15.09
N GLY A 77 2.19 -1.49 -14.91
CA GLY A 77 1.24 -1.02 -15.93
C GLY A 77 1.95 -0.60 -17.21
N VAL A 78 3.05 0.15 -17.11
CA VAL A 78 3.85 0.55 -18.27
C VAL A 78 4.47 -0.66 -18.96
N GLN A 79 5.01 -1.63 -18.23
CA GLN A 79 5.59 -2.84 -18.80
C GLN A 79 4.54 -3.70 -19.51
N LEU A 80 3.37 -3.85 -18.92
CA LEU A 80 2.25 -4.56 -19.55
C LEU A 80 1.83 -3.90 -20.86
N MET A 81 1.74 -2.59 -20.89
CA MET A 81 1.43 -1.84 -22.11
C MET A 81 2.53 -1.99 -23.16
N ALA A 82 3.79 -1.91 -22.79
CA ALA A 82 4.91 -2.08 -23.68
C ALA A 82 4.93 -3.48 -24.30
N GLU A 83 4.70 -4.52 -23.52
CA GLU A 83 4.60 -5.89 -24.05
C GLU A 83 3.44 -6.04 -25.02
N ALA A 84 2.28 -5.49 -24.68
CA ALA A 84 1.09 -5.58 -25.54
C ALA A 84 1.30 -4.90 -26.92
N PHE A 85 2.06 -3.81 -26.96
CA PHE A 85 2.28 -3.05 -28.19
C PHE A 85 3.56 -3.45 -28.96
N LEU A 86 4.59 -3.93 -28.28
CA LEU A 86 5.89 -4.18 -28.86
C LEU A 86 6.11 -5.63 -29.26
N GLN A 87 5.38 -6.55 -28.66
CA GLN A 87 5.46 -7.96 -29.04
C GLN A 87 4.28 -8.35 -29.92
N PRO A 88 4.54 -8.90 -31.12
CA PRO A 88 3.46 -9.49 -31.91
C PRO A 88 2.83 -10.62 -31.12
N ILE A 89 1.51 -10.74 -31.23
CA ILE A 89 0.77 -11.88 -30.68
C ILE A 89 1.24 -13.12 -31.43
N ILE A 90 2.29 -13.74 -30.91
CA ILE A 90 2.70 -15.07 -31.36
C ILE A 90 1.96 -16.04 -30.45
N GLU A 91 1.12 -16.90 -31.00
CA GLU A 91 0.60 -18.06 -30.30
C GLU A 91 1.77 -18.97 -29.93
N LYS A 92 2.45 -18.63 -28.86
CA LYS A 92 3.29 -19.59 -28.19
C LYS A 92 2.39 -20.37 -27.25
N THR A 93 2.14 -21.60 -27.61
CA THR A 93 1.67 -22.60 -26.69
C THR A 93 2.75 -22.82 -25.64
N HIS A 94 2.86 -21.89 -24.70
CA HIS A 94 3.56 -22.16 -23.47
C HIS A 94 2.56 -22.88 -22.56
N SER A 95 2.81 -24.15 -22.36
CA SER A 95 2.29 -24.83 -21.18
C SER A 95 2.79 -24.04 -19.98
N CYS A 96 1.93 -23.21 -19.40
CA CYS A 96 2.15 -22.65 -18.09
C CYS A 96 2.06 -23.78 -17.09
N SER A 97 3.16 -24.49 -16.88
CA SER A 97 3.30 -25.48 -15.83
C SER A 97 4.13 -24.89 -14.69
N GLU A 98 3.80 -23.72 -14.22
CA GLU A 98 4.31 -23.26 -12.94
C GLU A 98 3.28 -22.36 -12.31
N GLU A 99 2.53 -22.96 -11.43
CA GLU A 99 1.77 -22.25 -10.42
C GLU A 99 2.77 -21.48 -9.55
N HIS A 100 3.11 -20.29 -9.95
CA HIS A 100 3.64 -19.34 -8.99
C HIS A 100 2.46 -18.84 -8.16
N GLY A 101 2.20 -19.53 -7.08
CA GLY A 101 1.30 -19.04 -6.05
C GLY A 101 1.81 -17.70 -5.55
N TYR A 102 1.26 -16.63 -6.09
CA TYR A 102 1.43 -15.29 -5.54
C TYR A 102 0.60 -15.15 -4.27
N GLU A 103 0.88 -16.00 -3.31
CA GLU A 103 0.64 -15.60 -1.94
C GLU A 103 1.87 -14.83 -1.48
N ALA A 104 2.03 -13.63 -1.99
CA ALA A 104 2.83 -12.63 -1.33
C ALA A 104 2.08 -12.26 -0.05
N ASN A 105 2.11 -13.19 0.90
CA ASN A 105 1.54 -13.00 2.19
C ASN A 105 2.41 -11.92 2.86
N TYR A 106 1.87 -10.72 2.96
CA TYR A 106 2.49 -9.58 3.64
C TYR A 106 3.00 -10.01 5.03
N TYR A 107 2.27 -10.89 5.68
CA TYR A 107 2.64 -11.49 6.96
C TYR A 107 3.86 -12.41 6.88
N LYS A 108 4.08 -13.04 5.73
CA LYS A 108 5.23 -13.94 5.54
C LYS A 108 6.55 -13.16 5.45
N ILE A 109 6.53 -12.01 4.80
CA ILE A 109 7.69 -11.11 4.68
C ILE A 109 8.02 -10.51 6.05
N ILE A 110 7.04 -10.02 6.78
CA ILE A 110 7.19 -9.47 8.13
C ILE A 110 7.71 -10.55 9.09
N LYS A 111 7.22 -11.78 8.99
CA LYS A 111 7.66 -12.89 9.83
C LYS A 111 9.11 -13.30 9.57
N ILE A 112 9.55 -13.30 8.32
CA ILE A 112 10.94 -13.61 7.94
C ILE A 112 11.89 -12.56 8.50
N ASP A 113 11.55 -11.30 8.42
CA ASP A 113 12.38 -10.21 8.94
C ASP A 113 12.40 -10.19 10.47
N TYR A 114 11.30 -10.53 11.10
CA TYR A 114 11.22 -10.66 12.56
C TYR A 114 12.07 -11.80 13.10
N ASP A 115 12.08 -12.96 12.43
CA ASP A 115 12.87 -14.13 12.81
C ASP A 115 14.39 -13.92 12.60
N LYS A 116 14.76 -12.94 11.76
CA LYS A 116 16.16 -12.58 11.49
C LYS A 116 16.68 -11.42 12.34
N SER A 117 15.83 -10.76 13.10
CA SER A 117 16.24 -9.72 14.04
C SER A 117 16.98 -10.37 15.20
N PRO A 118 18.27 -10.10 15.41
CA PRO A 118 18.95 -10.53 16.63
C PRO A 118 18.32 -9.77 17.81
N MET A 119 17.84 -10.52 18.74
CA MET A 119 17.44 -9.94 20.03
C MET A 119 18.66 -9.46 20.80
#